data_750dc42f47847d80873f98ac6c27c6c2
#
_entry.id   750dc42f47847d80873f98ac6c27c6c2
#
_cell.length_a   1.000
_cell.length_b   1.000
_cell.length_c   1.000
_cell.angle_alpha   90.00
_cell.angle_beta   90.00
_cell.angle_gamma   90.00
#
_symmetry.space_group_name_H-M   'P 1'
#
loop_
_entity.id
_entity.type
_entity.pdbx_description
1 polymer ?
#
loop_
_entity_poly.entity_id
_entity_poly.type
_entity_poly.pdbx_seq_one_letter_code
_entity_poly.pdbx_strand_id
1 'polypeptide(L)'
;LDVIEWLYENNFTTPGPPPSPELTYEVNNHSVTLNWSIDNNTINPEAWQDPIRLDHGIELQPFEGYRIYKSTNIIGPWTMLAEYDITNNGQFNDFGIEYKYTDIGLLNNFEYYYSVTSFSKIDRVSLFPSQESPIELNMVEVVAGTGSPETVGQVAVVPNPYRGNEYYNQYNPPWERSSYAGTWMEQDRRIQFINLPSPSMINVYTLSGDLVYFTKHNSSDKGYEDWNLTSNVGQTVASGIYLFTVEDTKNGDIQTGKFVIVK
;
A
#
# COMPACT_ATOMS: atom_id res chain seq x y z
N LEU A 1 13.08 -36.80 12.66
CA LEU A 1 12.28 -37.99 12.94
C LEU A 1 11.07 -37.64 13.79
N ASP A 2 11.23 -36.87 14.85
CA ASP A 2 10.17 -36.55 15.81
C ASP A 2 8.98 -35.79 15.20
N VAL A 3 9.20 -34.84 14.29
CA VAL A 3 8.13 -34.12 13.58
C VAL A 3 7.34 -35.04 12.65
N ILE A 4 8.00 -35.98 11.98
CA ILE A 4 7.34 -36.93 11.06
C ILE A 4 6.51 -37.94 11.84
N GLU A 5 7.02 -38.43 12.95
CA GLU A 5 6.32 -39.34 13.84
C GLU A 5 5.08 -38.66 14.46
N TRP A 6 5.25 -37.42 14.92
CA TRP A 6 4.14 -36.60 15.41
C TRP A 6 3.06 -36.36 14.35
N LEU A 7 3.44 -36.02 13.10
CA LEU A 7 2.50 -35.85 11.99
C LEU A 7 1.72 -37.13 11.70
N TYR A 8 2.40 -38.28 11.71
CA TYR A 8 1.77 -39.57 11.49
C TYR A 8 0.74 -39.89 12.59
N GLU A 9 1.09 -39.66 13.86
CA GLU A 9 0.21 -39.89 15.01
C GLU A 9 -1.01 -38.93 15.01
N ASN A 10 -0.87 -37.76 14.45
CA ASN A 10 -1.94 -36.74 14.35
C ASN A 10 -2.62 -36.71 12.96
N ASN A 11 -2.59 -37.83 12.21
CA ASN A 11 -3.22 -37.96 10.90
C ASN A 11 -2.80 -36.85 9.92
N PHE A 12 -1.56 -36.39 9.96
CA PHE A 12 -1.00 -35.30 9.15
C PHE A 12 -1.70 -33.95 9.34
N THR A 13 -2.39 -33.77 10.46
CA THR A 13 -2.93 -32.46 10.82
C THR A 13 -1.83 -31.66 11.49
N THR A 14 -1.58 -30.43 10.98
CA THR A 14 -0.51 -29.55 11.48
C THR A 14 -1.07 -28.43 12.37
N PRO A 15 -0.30 -27.96 13.36
CA PRO A 15 -0.60 -26.70 14.02
C PRO A 15 -0.70 -25.57 13.01
N GLY A 16 -1.56 -24.60 13.28
CA GLY A 16 -1.72 -23.42 12.45
C GLY A 16 -1.04 -22.17 13.04
N PRO A 17 -0.91 -21.10 12.26
CA PRO A 17 -0.51 -19.79 12.78
C PRO A 17 -1.66 -19.15 13.55
N PRO A 18 -1.37 -18.23 14.48
CA PRO A 18 -2.38 -17.30 14.97
C PRO A 18 -3.00 -16.52 13.80
N PRO A 19 -4.29 -16.15 13.87
CA PRO A 19 -4.92 -15.37 12.80
C PRO A 19 -4.26 -14.00 12.65
N SER A 20 -4.29 -13.43 11.44
CA SER A 20 -3.82 -12.06 11.22
C SER A 20 -4.65 -11.07 12.02
N PRO A 21 -4.06 -10.02 12.60
CA PRO A 21 -4.83 -8.95 13.24
C PRO A 21 -5.60 -8.13 12.21
N GLU A 22 -6.59 -7.38 12.64
CA GLU A 22 -7.20 -6.34 11.80
C GLU A 22 -6.23 -5.17 11.65
N LEU A 23 -6.03 -4.69 10.42
CA LEU A 23 -5.08 -3.64 10.11
C LEU A 23 -5.80 -2.38 9.63
N THR A 24 -5.54 -1.27 10.33
CA THR A 24 -5.95 0.08 9.93
C THR A 24 -4.73 0.97 9.70
N TYR A 25 -4.91 2.08 9.00
CA TYR A 25 -3.79 2.99 8.74
C TYR A 25 -4.23 4.45 8.66
N GLU A 26 -3.27 5.34 8.90
CA GLU A 26 -3.38 6.78 8.71
C GLU A 26 -2.27 7.25 7.79
N VAL A 27 -2.61 8.02 6.76
CA VAL A 27 -1.64 8.59 5.82
C VAL A 27 -1.29 10.03 6.19
N ASN A 28 -0.03 10.37 6.01
CA ASN A 28 0.49 11.72 6.20
C ASN A 28 1.54 12.04 5.13
N ASN A 29 2.01 13.27 5.16
CA ASN A 29 3.08 13.71 4.29
C ASN A 29 4.35 12.87 4.50
N HIS A 30 4.78 12.14 3.47
CA HIS A 30 5.94 11.24 3.47
C HIS A 30 5.92 10.13 4.53
N SER A 31 4.75 9.77 5.06
CA SER A 31 4.65 8.72 6.08
C SER A 31 3.28 8.04 6.10
N VAL A 32 3.27 6.84 6.64
CA VAL A 32 2.08 6.09 7.00
C VAL A 32 2.23 5.54 8.42
N THR A 33 1.15 5.58 9.16
CA THR A 33 1.07 4.94 10.46
C THR A 33 0.11 3.76 10.37
N LEU A 34 0.60 2.57 10.64
CA LEU A 34 -0.15 1.33 10.73
C LEU A 34 -0.61 1.12 12.17
N ASN A 35 -1.81 0.62 12.36
CA ASN A 35 -2.37 0.29 13.67
C ASN A 35 -3.14 -1.02 13.58
N TRP A 36 -2.83 -1.96 14.50
CA TRP A 36 -3.45 -3.27 14.61
C TRP A 36 -3.88 -3.58 16.05
N SER A 37 -4.21 -2.55 16.81
CA SER A 37 -4.64 -2.72 18.20
C SER A 37 -5.84 -3.64 18.30
N ILE A 38 -5.79 -4.52 19.28
CA ILE A 38 -6.82 -5.51 19.56
C ILE A 38 -7.90 -4.85 20.42
N ASP A 39 -9.13 -4.85 19.94
CA ASP A 39 -10.30 -4.48 20.71
C ASP A 39 -11.24 -5.69 20.89
N ASN A 40 -12.29 -5.52 21.69
CA ASN A 40 -13.21 -6.60 22.03
C ASN A 40 -14.06 -7.12 20.84
N ASN A 41 -14.01 -6.48 19.68
CA ASN A 41 -14.83 -6.80 18.50
C ASN A 41 -14.03 -7.40 17.36
N THR A 42 -12.69 -7.44 17.48
CA THR A 42 -11.81 -7.93 16.46
C THR A 42 -11.29 -9.34 16.75
N ILE A 43 -10.77 -9.99 15.72
CA ILE A 43 -10.02 -11.24 15.89
C ILE A 43 -8.79 -10.93 16.74
N ASN A 44 -8.67 -11.64 17.87
CA ASN A 44 -7.53 -11.47 18.77
C ASN A 44 -6.52 -12.60 18.59
N PRO A 45 -5.40 -12.37 17.87
CA PRO A 45 -4.35 -13.36 17.67
C PRO A 45 -3.72 -13.83 18.98
N GLU A 46 -3.61 -12.95 19.98
CA GLU A 46 -2.95 -13.22 21.25
C GLU A 46 -3.75 -14.17 22.16
N ALA A 47 -5.07 -14.16 22.02
CA ALA A 47 -5.96 -15.05 22.77
C ALA A 47 -6.35 -16.30 21.96
N TRP A 48 -5.87 -16.42 20.72
CA TRP A 48 -6.21 -17.56 19.87
C TRP A 48 -5.60 -18.84 20.41
N GLN A 49 -6.39 -19.92 20.37
CA GLN A 49 -6.00 -21.24 20.83
C GLN A 49 -5.94 -22.21 19.66
N ASP A 50 -4.84 -22.93 19.54
CA ASP A 50 -4.69 -24.00 18.56
C ASP A 50 -5.00 -25.35 19.20
N PRO A 51 -6.13 -26.00 18.87
CA PRO A 51 -6.52 -27.27 19.46
C PRO A 51 -5.59 -28.42 19.07
N ILE A 52 -4.77 -28.26 18.05
CA ILE A 52 -3.85 -29.29 17.55
C ILE A 52 -2.50 -29.21 18.25
N ARG A 53 -2.22 -28.07 18.85
CA ARG A 53 -0.95 -27.82 19.51
C ARG A 53 -0.86 -28.59 20.83
N LEU A 54 0.23 -29.30 21.00
CA LEU A 54 0.46 -30.16 22.16
C LEU A 54 1.35 -29.52 23.25
N ASP A 55 1.52 -28.21 23.24
CA ASP A 55 2.23 -27.52 24.32
C ASP A 55 1.46 -27.72 25.63
N HIS A 56 2.01 -28.60 26.46
CA HIS A 56 1.32 -29.06 27.63
C HIS A 56 1.08 -28.01 28.70
N GLY A 57 -0.16 -27.90 29.08
CA GLY A 57 -0.59 -27.57 30.43
C GLY A 57 -0.89 -26.11 30.69
N ILE A 58 -0.42 -25.15 29.92
CA ILE A 58 -0.73 -23.74 30.21
C ILE A 58 -0.77 -22.87 28.90
N GLU A 59 -0.22 -23.34 27.81
CA GLU A 59 -0.10 -22.53 26.61
C GLU A 59 -0.76 -23.18 25.39
N LEU A 60 -2.09 -23.29 25.42
CA LEU A 60 -2.89 -23.48 24.20
C LEU A 60 -2.85 -22.23 23.30
N GLN A 61 -2.25 -21.14 23.78
CA GLN A 61 -2.08 -19.88 23.08
C GLN A 61 -0.70 -19.88 22.41
N PRO A 62 -0.64 -20.17 21.12
CA PRO A 62 0.65 -20.27 20.41
C PRO A 62 1.24 -18.92 20.03
N PHE A 63 0.53 -17.81 20.23
CA PHE A 63 0.96 -16.49 19.81
C PHE A 63 2.34 -16.12 20.37
N GLU A 64 3.19 -15.58 19.50
CA GLU A 64 4.50 -15.07 19.86
C GLU A 64 4.65 -13.60 19.54
N GLY A 65 4.16 -13.14 18.37
CA GLY A 65 4.37 -11.76 17.99
C GLY A 65 3.77 -11.38 16.66
N TYR A 66 4.16 -10.17 16.22
CA TYR A 66 3.77 -9.56 14.96
C TYR A 66 4.98 -9.23 14.10
N ARG A 67 4.83 -9.37 12.78
CA ARG A 67 5.79 -8.89 11.80
C ARG A 67 5.13 -7.92 10.84
N ILE A 68 5.83 -6.84 10.55
CA ILE A 68 5.37 -5.78 9.67
C ILE A 68 6.11 -5.90 8.35
N TYR A 69 5.35 -5.97 7.26
CA TYR A 69 5.88 -6.08 5.91
C TYR A 69 5.47 -4.92 5.04
N LYS A 70 6.37 -4.56 4.11
CA LYS A 70 6.16 -3.55 3.08
C LYS A 70 6.55 -4.09 1.71
N SER A 71 5.81 -3.71 0.70
CA SER A 71 6.17 -3.88 -0.70
C SER A 71 5.77 -2.66 -1.51
N THR A 72 6.39 -2.51 -2.68
CA THR A 72 5.98 -1.57 -3.73
C THR A 72 5.18 -2.25 -4.85
N ASN A 73 4.91 -3.54 -4.69
CA ASN A 73 4.10 -4.33 -5.62
C ASN A 73 3.21 -5.29 -4.81
N ILE A 74 1.97 -5.48 -5.25
CA ILE A 74 0.96 -6.31 -4.59
C ILE A 74 1.40 -7.78 -4.38
N ILE A 75 2.19 -8.30 -5.30
CA ILE A 75 2.71 -9.69 -5.23
C ILE A 75 4.10 -9.79 -4.58
N GLY A 76 4.66 -8.69 -4.11
CA GLY A 76 6.02 -8.60 -3.56
C GLY A 76 7.10 -8.26 -4.62
N PRO A 77 8.37 -8.35 -4.28
CA PRO A 77 8.89 -8.93 -3.03
C PRO A 77 8.52 -8.12 -1.79
N TRP A 78 8.30 -8.81 -0.68
CA TRP A 78 7.98 -8.21 0.61
C TRP A 78 9.25 -8.04 1.44
N THR A 79 9.38 -6.88 2.08
CA THR A 79 10.46 -6.56 3.00
C THR A 79 9.90 -6.45 4.41
N MET A 80 10.45 -7.22 5.35
CA MET A 80 10.12 -7.08 6.76
C MET A 80 10.71 -5.78 7.30
N LEU A 81 9.88 -4.94 7.89
CA LEU A 81 10.27 -3.65 8.48
C LEU A 81 10.55 -3.75 9.97
N ALA A 82 9.75 -4.55 10.68
CA ALA A 82 9.86 -4.73 12.12
C ALA A 82 9.30 -6.08 12.55
N GLU A 83 9.76 -6.54 13.70
CA GLU A 83 9.26 -7.70 14.43
C GLU A 83 9.05 -7.29 15.88
N TYR A 84 7.92 -7.66 16.45
CA TYR A 84 7.55 -7.44 17.84
C TYR A 84 7.12 -8.74 18.46
N ASP A 85 7.70 -9.14 19.57
CA ASP A 85 7.52 -10.45 20.16
C ASP A 85 7.42 -10.40 21.68
N ILE A 86 6.91 -11.47 22.28
CA ILE A 86 6.74 -11.57 23.74
C ILE A 86 8.11 -11.60 24.41
N THR A 87 8.32 -10.71 25.37
CA THR A 87 9.59 -10.60 26.12
C THR A 87 9.78 -11.73 27.14
N ASN A 88 11.04 -12.07 27.39
CA ASN A 88 11.50 -12.97 28.45
C ASN A 88 10.97 -14.42 28.39
N ASN A 89 10.62 -14.89 27.19
CA ASN A 89 10.19 -16.28 26.99
C ASN A 89 11.28 -17.19 26.40
N GLY A 90 12.44 -16.61 26.02
CA GLY A 90 13.59 -17.32 25.48
C GLY A 90 13.39 -17.79 24.04
N GLN A 91 12.50 -17.13 23.30
CA GLN A 91 12.29 -17.32 21.87
C GLN A 91 12.45 -15.96 21.16
N PHE A 92 12.89 -15.97 19.92
CA PHE A 92 13.10 -14.79 19.06
C PHE A 92 13.94 -13.67 19.72
N ASN A 93 13.55 -12.40 19.55
CA ASN A 93 14.40 -11.24 19.85
C ASN A 93 14.04 -10.52 21.17
N ASP A 94 12.93 -10.87 21.81
CA ASP A 94 12.43 -10.25 23.06
C ASP A 94 12.21 -8.71 22.94
N PHE A 95 11.73 -8.21 21.79
CA PHE A 95 11.55 -6.77 21.56
C PHE A 95 10.34 -6.15 22.29
N GLY A 96 9.40 -6.96 22.71
CA GLY A 96 8.12 -6.50 23.27
C GLY A 96 7.04 -6.33 22.20
N ILE A 97 5.78 -6.47 22.62
CA ILE A 97 4.62 -6.31 21.73
C ILE A 97 4.30 -4.82 21.57
N GLU A 98 4.11 -4.42 20.30
CA GLU A 98 3.62 -3.13 19.91
C GLU A 98 2.41 -3.30 18.98
N TYR A 99 1.54 -2.29 18.93
CA TYR A 99 0.32 -2.31 18.12
C TYR A 99 0.28 -1.20 17.08
N LYS A 100 1.39 -0.52 16.91
CA LYS A 100 1.52 0.62 16.02
C LYS A 100 2.93 0.68 15.42
N TYR A 101 3.00 1.00 14.14
CA TYR A 101 4.26 1.23 13.44
C TYR A 101 4.12 2.43 12.51
N THR A 102 5.12 3.32 12.48
CA THR A 102 5.14 4.45 11.55
C THR A 102 6.31 4.30 10.59
N ASP A 103 5.99 4.15 9.31
CA ASP A 103 6.95 4.17 8.22
C ASP A 103 7.10 5.60 7.69
N ILE A 104 8.33 6.09 7.62
CA ILE A 104 8.67 7.47 7.25
C ILE A 104 9.58 7.48 6.01
N GLY A 105 9.66 8.64 5.34
CA GLY A 105 10.49 8.81 4.16
C GLY A 105 9.87 8.25 2.88
N LEU A 106 8.57 8.05 2.87
CA LEU A 106 7.83 7.61 1.69
C LEU A 106 7.79 8.70 0.62
N LEU A 107 7.73 8.28 -0.62
CA LEU A 107 7.40 9.18 -1.72
C LEU A 107 5.89 9.42 -1.74
N ASN A 108 5.47 10.67 -1.71
CA ASN A 108 4.06 11.01 -1.83
C ASN A 108 3.51 10.62 -3.20
N ASN A 109 2.25 10.25 -3.24
CA ASN A 109 1.51 9.87 -4.45
C ASN A 109 2.02 8.57 -5.10
N PHE A 110 2.79 7.77 -4.37
CA PHE A 110 3.15 6.42 -4.76
C PHE A 110 2.43 5.40 -3.89
N GLU A 111 2.05 4.31 -4.51
CA GLU A 111 1.39 3.20 -3.84
C GLU A 111 2.41 2.30 -3.14
N TYR A 112 2.10 1.96 -1.91
CA TYR A 112 2.81 0.98 -1.09
C TYR A 112 1.82 -0.05 -0.58
N TYR A 113 2.29 -1.26 -0.35
CA TYR A 113 1.49 -2.34 0.22
C TYR A 113 2.08 -2.68 1.58
N TYR A 114 1.23 -2.81 2.58
CA TYR A 114 1.61 -3.19 3.93
C TYR A 114 0.78 -4.37 4.39
N SER A 115 1.39 -5.19 5.23
CA SER A 115 0.71 -6.26 5.95
C SER A 115 1.32 -6.41 7.33
N VAL A 116 0.50 -6.80 8.30
CA VAL A 116 0.93 -7.18 9.64
C VAL A 116 0.52 -8.62 9.87
N THR A 117 1.49 -9.50 9.93
CA THR A 117 1.28 -10.90 10.24
C THR A 117 1.40 -11.16 11.72
N SER A 118 0.76 -12.23 12.20
CA SER A 118 1.00 -12.81 13.51
C SER A 118 1.78 -14.11 13.35
N PHE A 119 2.65 -14.44 14.29
CA PHE A 119 3.41 -15.67 14.26
C PHE A 119 3.39 -16.38 15.61
N SER A 120 3.62 -17.69 15.56
CA SER A 120 3.55 -18.55 16.72
C SER A 120 4.92 -18.84 17.31
N LYS A 121 4.94 -19.22 18.59
CA LYS A 121 6.07 -19.88 19.24
C LYS A 121 6.44 -21.17 18.51
N ILE A 122 7.69 -21.58 18.65
CA ILE A 122 8.09 -22.95 18.33
C ILE A 122 7.41 -23.88 19.34
N ASP A 123 6.75 -24.93 18.85
CA ASP A 123 6.16 -25.94 19.73
C ASP A 123 7.29 -26.75 20.38
N ARG A 124 7.38 -26.66 21.71
CA ARG A 124 8.47 -27.32 22.46
C ARG A 124 8.28 -28.83 22.61
N VAL A 125 7.10 -29.34 22.39
CA VAL A 125 6.78 -30.77 22.53
C VAL A 125 7.01 -31.49 21.21
N SER A 126 6.34 -31.03 20.14
CA SER A 126 6.48 -31.62 18.80
C SER A 126 7.69 -31.10 18.05
N LEU A 127 8.38 -30.05 18.56
CA LEU A 127 9.43 -29.31 17.87
C LEU A 127 8.96 -28.71 16.52
N PHE A 128 7.67 -28.50 16.37
CA PHE A 128 7.10 -27.90 15.18
C PHE A 128 7.56 -26.43 15.07
N PRO A 129 8.02 -26.00 13.89
CA PRO A 129 8.56 -24.65 13.73
C PRO A 129 7.46 -23.60 13.92
N SER A 130 7.87 -22.37 14.23
CA SER A 130 6.97 -21.22 14.22
C SER A 130 6.21 -21.13 12.91
N GLN A 131 4.91 -20.89 13.01
CA GLN A 131 4.00 -20.67 11.89
C GLN A 131 3.61 -19.21 11.84
N GLU A 132 3.49 -18.67 10.63
CA GLU A 132 3.15 -17.27 10.39
C GLU A 132 1.90 -17.16 9.53
N SER A 133 1.01 -16.22 9.87
CA SER A 133 -0.19 -15.98 9.07
C SER A 133 0.18 -15.43 7.69
N PRO A 134 -0.58 -15.78 6.63
CA PRO A 134 -0.28 -15.30 5.27
C PRO A 134 -0.33 -13.77 5.18
N ILE A 135 0.62 -13.19 4.45
CA ILE A 135 0.74 -11.74 4.22
C ILE A 135 -0.52 -11.18 3.55
N GLU A 136 -1.15 -11.96 2.69
CA GLU A 136 -2.29 -11.53 1.88
C GLU A 136 -3.59 -11.33 2.69
N LEU A 137 -3.67 -11.87 3.92
CA LEU A 137 -4.93 -11.88 4.68
C LEU A 137 -5.38 -10.50 5.17
N ASN A 138 -4.45 -9.61 5.49
CA ASN A 138 -4.76 -8.24 5.92
C ASN A 138 -3.98 -7.17 5.18
N MET A 139 -3.51 -7.49 3.99
CA MET A 139 -2.77 -6.55 3.15
C MET A 139 -3.61 -5.31 2.84
N VAL A 140 -3.01 -4.15 3.02
CA VAL A 140 -3.59 -2.86 2.66
C VAL A 140 -2.75 -2.14 1.62
N GLU A 141 -3.42 -1.48 0.68
CA GLU A 141 -2.78 -0.55 -0.25
C GLU A 141 -2.85 0.87 0.33
N VAL A 142 -1.73 1.55 0.36
CA VAL A 142 -1.58 2.86 0.97
C VAL A 142 -0.86 3.80 0.02
N VAL A 143 -1.39 5.01 -0.14
CA VAL A 143 -0.72 6.09 -0.86
C VAL A 143 -0.40 7.20 0.14
N ALA A 144 0.88 7.38 0.47
CA ALA A 144 1.31 8.48 1.32
C ALA A 144 1.09 9.82 0.61
N GLY A 145 0.74 10.84 1.37
CA GLY A 145 0.53 12.18 0.81
C GLY A 145 -0.29 13.09 1.70
N THR A 146 -0.45 14.31 1.24
CA THR A 146 -1.38 15.27 1.82
C THR A 146 -2.72 15.16 1.10
N GLY A 147 -3.81 15.32 1.83
CA GLY A 147 -5.13 15.51 1.24
C GLY A 147 -5.21 16.75 0.34
N SER A 148 -6.37 16.94 -0.26
CA SER A 148 -6.64 18.11 -1.08
C SER A 148 -6.49 19.41 -0.27
N PRO A 149 -5.80 20.44 -0.77
CA PRO A 149 -5.75 21.75 -0.15
C PRO A 149 -7.15 22.41 -0.17
N GLU A 150 -7.41 23.30 0.77
CA GLU A 150 -8.71 23.98 0.89
C GLU A 150 -9.00 24.92 -0.29
N THR A 151 -7.96 25.45 -0.92
CA THR A 151 -8.07 26.41 -2.03
C THR A 151 -7.14 26.03 -3.17
N VAL A 152 -7.47 26.49 -4.38
CA VAL A 152 -6.60 26.34 -5.54
C VAL A 152 -5.26 27.08 -5.27
N GLY A 153 -4.18 26.28 -5.29
CA GLY A 153 -2.82 26.78 -5.09
C GLY A 153 -1.96 26.56 -6.33
N GLN A 154 -0.70 26.18 -6.13
CA GLN A 154 0.16 25.78 -7.26
C GLN A 154 -0.11 24.34 -7.67
N VAL A 155 -1.09 24.12 -8.53
CA VAL A 155 -1.25 22.83 -9.21
C VAL A 155 -0.06 22.62 -10.15
N ALA A 156 0.54 21.45 -10.07
CA ALA A 156 1.63 21.04 -10.95
C ALA A 156 1.30 19.73 -11.66
N VAL A 157 1.98 19.49 -12.77
CA VAL A 157 1.92 18.23 -13.52
C VAL A 157 3.26 17.53 -13.41
N VAL A 158 3.24 16.27 -13.04
CA VAL A 158 4.45 15.45 -12.84
C VAL A 158 4.32 14.10 -13.57
N PRO A 159 5.40 13.63 -14.21
CA PRO A 159 6.63 14.35 -14.54
C PRO A 159 6.39 15.42 -15.62
N ASN A 160 7.15 16.52 -15.57
CA ASN A 160 7.10 17.57 -16.57
C ASN A 160 8.53 18.02 -16.93
N PRO A 161 9.04 17.74 -18.16
CA PRO A 161 8.36 17.05 -19.24
C PRO A 161 8.15 15.55 -18.97
N TYR A 162 7.02 15.00 -19.44
CA TYR A 162 6.85 13.56 -19.56
C TYR A 162 7.66 13.07 -20.77
N ARG A 163 8.44 12.00 -20.59
CA ARG A 163 9.30 11.43 -21.64
C ARG A 163 8.90 10.00 -21.93
N GLY A 164 8.35 9.73 -23.11
CA GLY A 164 7.88 8.40 -23.51
C GLY A 164 8.98 7.36 -23.73
N ASN A 165 10.25 7.78 -23.82
CA ASN A 165 11.41 6.91 -23.89
C ASN A 165 12.05 6.61 -22.52
N GLU A 166 11.50 7.14 -21.45
CA GLU A 166 11.90 6.82 -20.07
C GLU A 166 11.20 5.55 -19.60
N TYR A 167 11.93 4.70 -18.88
CA TYR A 167 11.40 3.45 -18.34
C TYR A 167 10.88 3.67 -16.91
N TYR A 168 9.78 4.38 -16.78
CA TYR A 168 9.16 4.74 -15.50
C TYR A 168 8.71 3.55 -14.64
N ASN A 169 8.52 2.37 -15.23
CA ASN A 169 8.20 1.14 -14.53
C ASN A 169 9.41 0.46 -13.86
N GLN A 170 10.63 0.94 -14.10
CA GLN A 170 11.87 0.42 -13.48
C GLN A 170 12.25 1.15 -12.19
N TYR A 171 11.58 2.23 -11.84
CA TYR A 171 11.79 2.91 -10.55
C TYR A 171 11.24 2.07 -9.39
N ASN A 172 11.72 2.33 -8.18
CA ASN A 172 11.22 1.70 -6.96
C ASN A 172 10.85 2.75 -5.91
N PRO A 173 9.56 3.00 -5.65
CA PRO A 173 8.38 2.40 -6.29
C PRO A 173 8.25 2.78 -7.77
N PRO A 174 7.63 1.93 -8.61
CA PRO A 174 7.46 2.24 -10.03
C PRO A 174 6.46 3.39 -10.22
N TRP A 175 6.81 4.33 -11.10
CA TRP A 175 5.89 5.41 -11.47
C TRP A 175 4.78 4.93 -12.40
N GLU A 176 5.13 4.16 -13.43
CA GLU A 176 4.16 3.48 -14.29
C GLU A 176 4.06 2.02 -13.90
N ARG A 177 2.84 1.50 -13.82
CA ARG A 177 2.56 0.12 -13.44
C ARG A 177 1.83 -0.58 -14.56
N SER A 178 2.26 -1.79 -14.88
CA SER A 178 1.56 -2.63 -15.84
C SER A 178 0.20 -3.00 -15.29
N SER A 179 -0.85 -2.64 -16.02
CA SER A 179 -2.23 -3.01 -15.71
C SER A 179 -2.53 -4.48 -16.00
N TYR A 180 -1.64 -5.19 -16.70
CA TYR A 180 -1.85 -6.57 -17.10
C TYR A 180 -0.60 -7.44 -16.94
N ALA A 181 -0.62 -8.37 -15.98
CA ALA A 181 0.31 -9.51 -15.82
C ALA A 181 1.78 -9.25 -16.19
N GLY A 182 2.32 -8.09 -15.80
CA GLY A 182 3.72 -7.73 -16.06
C GLY A 182 4.02 -7.23 -17.49
N THR A 183 3.02 -7.11 -18.35
CA THR A 183 3.21 -6.56 -19.71
C THR A 183 2.81 -5.10 -19.71
N TRP A 184 3.78 -4.21 -19.95
CA TRP A 184 3.53 -2.79 -20.10
C TRP A 184 2.77 -2.50 -21.41
N MET A 185 1.76 -1.63 -21.33
CA MET A 185 0.93 -1.19 -22.45
C MET A 185 0.90 0.34 -22.52
N GLU A 186 0.54 0.90 -23.68
CA GLU A 186 0.46 2.36 -23.88
C GLU A 186 -0.49 3.05 -22.87
N GLN A 187 -1.51 2.37 -22.43
CA GLN A 187 -2.47 2.84 -21.41
C GLN A 187 -1.92 2.86 -19.98
N ASP A 188 -0.73 2.26 -19.75
CA ASP A 188 -0.04 2.28 -18.46
C ASP A 188 0.79 3.55 -18.26
N ARG A 189 0.82 4.43 -19.28
CA ARG A 189 1.45 5.74 -19.18
C ARG A 189 0.76 6.57 -18.09
N ARG A 190 1.55 7.37 -17.39
CA ARG A 190 1.04 8.11 -16.24
C ARG A 190 1.70 9.47 -16.13
N ILE A 191 0.86 10.51 -16.04
CA ILE A 191 1.21 11.78 -15.43
C ILE A 191 0.21 12.05 -14.30
N GLN A 192 0.59 12.90 -13.35
CA GLN A 192 -0.26 13.31 -12.25
C GLN A 192 -0.44 14.82 -12.23
N PHE A 193 -1.67 15.26 -12.02
CA PHE A 193 -1.96 16.61 -11.54
C PHE A 193 -1.93 16.57 -10.01
N ILE A 194 -1.07 17.37 -9.39
CA ILE A 194 -0.88 17.37 -7.92
C ILE A 194 -1.27 18.74 -7.33
N ASN A 195 -1.52 18.75 -6.00
CA ASN A 195 -2.02 19.91 -5.25
C ASN A 195 -3.41 20.37 -5.72
N LEU A 196 -4.27 19.42 -6.02
CA LEU A 196 -5.63 19.67 -6.48
C LEU A 196 -6.55 20.01 -5.28
N PRO A 197 -7.30 21.12 -5.33
CA PRO A 197 -8.38 21.35 -4.38
C PRO A 197 -9.55 20.41 -4.65
N SER A 198 -10.38 20.14 -3.67
CA SER A 198 -11.57 19.27 -3.80
C SER A 198 -12.82 19.97 -3.33
N PRO A 199 -13.90 20.01 -4.15
CA PRO A 199 -14.00 19.50 -5.52
C PRO A 199 -13.40 20.41 -6.58
N SER A 200 -12.78 19.85 -7.63
CA SER A 200 -12.27 20.65 -8.74
C SER A 200 -12.50 20.01 -10.10
N MET A 201 -12.43 20.82 -11.16
CA MET A 201 -12.51 20.42 -12.57
C MET A 201 -11.17 20.66 -13.25
N ILE A 202 -10.63 19.61 -13.85
CA ILE A 202 -9.39 19.67 -14.62
C ILE A 202 -9.74 19.62 -16.10
N ASN A 203 -9.24 20.55 -16.91
CA ASN A 203 -9.33 20.51 -18.35
C ASN A 203 -7.95 20.62 -18.98
N VAL A 204 -7.69 19.85 -20.02
CA VAL A 204 -6.44 19.84 -20.77
C VAL A 204 -6.71 20.20 -22.23
N TYR A 205 -5.90 21.09 -22.77
CA TYR A 205 -6.05 21.63 -24.12
C TYR A 205 -4.77 21.47 -24.93
N THR A 206 -4.91 21.35 -26.25
CA THR A 206 -3.81 21.57 -27.17
C THR A 206 -3.34 23.04 -27.12
N LEU A 207 -2.20 23.33 -27.71
CA LEU A 207 -1.72 24.74 -27.85
C LEU A 207 -2.66 25.60 -28.73
N SER A 208 -3.45 24.98 -29.63
CA SER A 208 -4.50 25.66 -30.42
C SER A 208 -5.80 25.92 -29.67
N GLY A 209 -5.94 25.37 -28.46
CA GLY A 209 -7.13 25.55 -27.60
C GLY A 209 -8.17 24.45 -27.69
N ASP A 210 -7.88 23.36 -28.44
CA ASP A 210 -8.81 22.21 -28.52
C ASP A 210 -8.80 21.41 -27.22
N LEU A 211 -9.97 21.13 -26.67
CA LEU A 211 -10.11 20.30 -25.47
C LEU A 211 -9.75 18.85 -25.77
N VAL A 212 -8.76 18.32 -25.08
CA VAL A 212 -8.25 16.95 -25.23
C VAL A 212 -8.77 16.03 -24.16
N TYR A 213 -8.76 16.49 -22.91
CA TYR A 213 -9.12 15.70 -21.75
C TYR A 213 -9.78 16.57 -20.69
N PHE A 214 -10.72 16.00 -19.95
CA PHE A 214 -11.27 16.59 -18.74
C PHE A 214 -11.63 15.53 -17.73
N THR A 215 -11.53 15.89 -16.45
CA THR A 215 -11.94 15.05 -15.33
C THR A 215 -12.35 15.89 -14.12
N LYS A 216 -13.12 15.28 -13.22
CA LYS A 216 -13.49 15.87 -11.92
C LYS A 216 -12.67 15.23 -10.81
N HIS A 217 -12.13 16.06 -9.94
CA HIS A 217 -11.50 15.64 -8.72
C HIS A 217 -12.46 15.93 -7.53
N ASN A 218 -12.87 14.89 -6.80
CA ASN A 218 -13.84 15.01 -5.70
C ASN A 218 -13.32 14.41 -4.37
N SER A 219 -12.07 13.93 -4.33
CA SER A 219 -11.50 13.35 -3.11
C SER A 219 -10.92 14.41 -2.22
N SER A 220 -11.31 14.44 -0.94
CA SER A 220 -10.68 15.30 0.08
C SER A 220 -9.36 14.73 0.57
N ASP A 221 -9.21 13.42 0.54
CA ASP A 221 -8.11 12.69 1.15
C ASP A 221 -6.91 12.51 0.19
N LYS A 222 -7.15 12.80 -1.09
CA LYS A 222 -6.21 12.59 -2.18
C LYS A 222 -6.08 13.89 -2.98
N GLY A 223 -4.98 14.59 -2.86
CA GLY A 223 -4.73 15.88 -3.54
C GLY A 223 -4.18 15.73 -4.98
N TYR A 224 -4.47 14.63 -5.69
CA TYR A 224 -3.94 14.39 -7.02
C TYR A 224 -4.93 13.62 -7.92
N GLU A 225 -4.74 13.71 -9.25
CA GLU A 225 -5.40 12.90 -10.26
C GLU A 225 -4.41 12.37 -11.29
N ASP A 226 -4.56 11.08 -11.62
CA ASP A 226 -3.77 10.42 -12.66
C ASP A 226 -4.41 10.58 -14.02
N TRP A 227 -3.58 10.75 -15.04
CA TRP A 227 -3.98 10.73 -16.43
C TRP A 227 -3.05 9.86 -17.26
N ASN A 228 -3.61 8.92 -17.98
CA ASN A 228 -2.91 7.92 -18.79
C ASN A 228 -2.52 8.42 -20.20
N LEU A 229 -2.58 9.71 -20.45
CA LEU A 229 -2.26 10.35 -21.74
C LEU A 229 -3.17 9.92 -22.89
N THR A 230 -4.43 9.61 -22.58
CA THR A 230 -5.46 9.37 -23.59
C THR A 230 -6.52 10.47 -23.56
N SER A 231 -7.02 10.86 -24.72
CA SER A 231 -8.12 11.81 -24.82
C SER A 231 -9.44 11.19 -24.34
N ASN A 232 -10.46 12.01 -24.12
CA ASN A 232 -11.79 11.55 -23.72
C ASN A 232 -12.47 10.64 -24.75
N VAL A 233 -11.94 10.57 -25.98
CA VAL A 233 -12.40 9.63 -27.04
C VAL A 233 -11.48 8.41 -27.18
N GLY A 234 -10.57 8.19 -26.20
CA GLY A 234 -9.71 7.00 -26.12
C GLY A 234 -8.50 7.04 -27.07
N GLN A 235 -8.15 8.19 -27.63
CA GLN A 235 -6.98 8.33 -28.51
C GLN A 235 -5.75 8.76 -27.70
N THR A 236 -4.63 8.12 -27.94
CA THR A 236 -3.35 8.51 -27.36
C THR A 236 -2.92 9.90 -27.83
N VAL A 237 -2.53 10.77 -26.92
CA VAL A 237 -2.09 12.12 -27.25
C VAL A 237 -0.68 12.13 -27.84
N ALA A 238 -0.41 13.09 -28.74
CA ALA A 238 0.88 13.28 -29.42
C ALA A 238 1.89 14.02 -28.55
N SER A 239 3.17 14.01 -28.97
CA SER A 239 4.17 14.92 -28.41
C SER A 239 3.78 16.37 -28.64
N GLY A 240 3.96 17.22 -27.63
CA GLY A 240 3.61 18.63 -27.73
C GLY A 240 3.58 19.35 -26.40
N ILE A 241 3.25 20.63 -26.45
CA ILE A 241 2.93 21.46 -25.30
C ILE A 241 1.42 21.42 -25.12
N TYR A 242 0.99 21.16 -23.88
CA TYR A 242 -0.41 21.15 -23.47
C TYR A 242 -0.64 22.23 -22.43
N LEU A 243 -1.81 22.85 -22.50
CA LEU A 243 -2.29 23.81 -21.52
C LEU A 243 -3.28 23.09 -20.61
N PHE A 244 -3.36 23.48 -19.36
CA PHE A 244 -4.39 22.98 -18.45
C PHE A 244 -5.04 24.11 -17.66
N THR A 245 -6.27 23.88 -17.26
CA THR A 245 -6.99 24.68 -16.27
C THR A 245 -7.44 23.77 -15.13
N VAL A 246 -7.35 24.26 -13.90
CA VAL A 246 -7.99 23.65 -12.73
C VAL A 246 -8.90 24.70 -12.11
N GLU A 247 -10.18 24.39 -12.04
CA GLU A 247 -11.20 25.22 -11.44
C GLU A 247 -11.62 24.62 -10.10
N ASP A 248 -11.47 25.37 -9.01
CA ASP A 248 -12.11 25.05 -7.73
C ASP A 248 -13.60 25.32 -7.86
N THR A 249 -14.40 24.27 -7.86
CA THR A 249 -15.85 24.38 -8.10
C THR A 249 -16.62 24.91 -6.87
N LYS A 250 -15.95 25.12 -5.71
CA LYS A 250 -16.58 25.76 -4.54
C LYS A 250 -16.64 27.27 -4.68
N ASN A 251 -15.56 27.89 -5.15
CA ASN A 251 -15.39 29.33 -5.18
C ASN A 251 -15.21 29.90 -6.58
N GLY A 252 -15.00 29.04 -7.60
CA GLY A 252 -14.79 29.45 -8.98
C GLY A 252 -13.38 29.95 -9.30
N ASP A 253 -12.42 29.79 -8.39
CA ASP A 253 -11.03 30.17 -8.64
C ASP A 253 -10.41 29.23 -9.68
N ILE A 254 -9.69 29.81 -10.64
CA ILE A 254 -9.09 29.06 -11.75
C ILE A 254 -7.58 29.27 -11.75
N GLN A 255 -6.84 28.17 -11.78
CA GLN A 255 -5.43 28.17 -12.11
C GLN A 255 -5.22 27.63 -13.52
N THR A 256 -4.28 28.24 -14.24
CA THR A 256 -3.83 27.79 -15.55
C THR A 256 -2.36 27.39 -15.50
N GLY A 257 -1.98 26.43 -16.32
CA GLY A 257 -0.59 26.03 -16.44
C GLY A 257 -0.30 25.33 -17.76
N LYS A 258 0.94 24.88 -17.90
CA LYS A 258 1.40 24.14 -19.08
C LYS A 258 2.33 23.00 -18.71
N PHE A 259 2.32 21.98 -19.51
CA PHE A 259 3.26 20.86 -19.43
C PHE A 259 3.63 20.35 -20.82
N VAL A 260 4.66 19.50 -20.88
CA VAL A 260 5.24 19.01 -22.13
C VAL A 260 5.22 17.48 -22.14
N ILE A 261 4.78 16.92 -23.24
CA ILE A 261 4.86 15.49 -23.55
C ILE A 261 5.85 15.30 -24.70
N VAL A 262 6.81 14.40 -24.52
CA VAL A 262 7.80 13.98 -25.50
C VAL A 262 7.69 12.46 -25.64
N LYS A 263 7.17 11.98 -26.76
CA LYS A 263 7.03 10.54 -27.05
C LYS A 263 8.00 10.11 -28.12
#